data_4647ee355d488751889b8a220c6776d1
#
_entry.id   4647ee355d488751889b8a220c6776d1
#
_cell.length_a   1.000
_cell.length_b   1.000
_cell.length_c   1.000
_cell.angle_alpha   90.00
_cell.angle_beta   90.00
_cell.angle_gamma   90.00
#
_symmetry.space_group_name_H-M   'P 1'
#
loop_
_entity.id
_entity.type
_entity.pdbx_description
1 polymer ?
#
loop_
_entity_poly.entity_id
_entity_poly.type
_entity_poly.pdbx_seq_one_letter_code
_entity_poly.pdbx_strand_id
1 'polypeptide(L)'
;KDIEERVREERHARRSNSVNLWFGPDTWPVKQGDVVAYSGDSGSSGGPHLHYEIRDTETQRLYNPVREGIIRPRDEYPPRIVRLHYVEVDTVQGVPVRSVPESYAVVRTAAGRYALTHDGPVGVGRRGYFVAEVTDRRNDVWNSFGVWRVTAFADGIPCFEFRMDSFTYDISRCSDAVSCYPIQINSRNEAIRLAQLEGAPDSFYPTMAERGLIRT
;
A
#
# COMPACT_ATOMS: atom_id res chain seq x y z
N LYS A 1 23.94 6.97 -31.64
CA LYS A 1 24.70 7.44 -30.49
C LYS A 1 24.03 6.94 -29.23
N ASP A 2 24.75 6.24 -28.35
CA ASP A 2 24.23 5.60 -27.16
C ASP A 2 23.80 6.67 -26.13
N ILE A 3 22.76 6.37 -25.36
CA ILE A 3 22.29 7.23 -24.26
C ILE A 3 23.42 7.49 -23.26
N GLU A 4 24.22 6.46 -22.93
CA GLU A 4 25.37 6.58 -22.02
C GLU A 4 26.42 7.58 -22.54
N GLU A 5 26.70 7.54 -23.83
CA GLU A 5 27.66 8.50 -24.46
C GLU A 5 27.13 9.91 -24.33
N ARG A 6 25.82 10.13 -24.60
CA ARG A 6 25.20 11.45 -24.47
C ARG A 6 25.21 11.96 -23.03
N VAL A 7 24.93 11.09 -22.06
CA VAL A 7 25.01 11.43 -20.62
C VAL A 7 26.46 11.81 -20.24
N ARG A 8 27.44 11.06 -20.73
CA ARG A 8 28.87 11.33 -20.49
C ARG A 8 29.30 12.68 -21.05
N GLU A 9 28.97 12.96 -22.29
CA GLU A 9 29.26 14.25 -22.95
C GLU A 9 28.70 15.43 -22.15
N GLU A 10 27.44 15.32 -21.70
CA GLU A 10 26.77 16.37 -20.97
C GLU A 10 27.36 16.57 -19.56
N ARG A 11 27.73 15.48 -18.87
CA ARG A 11 28.45 15.56 -17.60
C ARG A 11 29.78 16.29 -17.76
N HIS A 12 30.55 15.98 -18.81
CA HIS A 12 31.81 16.65 -19.10
C HIS A 12 31.59 18.13 -19.42
N ALA A 13 30.62 18.45 -20.28
CA ALA A 13 30.31 19.82 -20.65
C ALA A 13 29.89 20.69 -19.46
N ARG A 14 29.07 20.14 -18.58
CA ARG A 14 28.58 20.83 -17.36
C ARG A 14 29.54 20.73 -16.17
N ARG A 15 30.60 19.95 -16.26
CA ARG A 15 31.48 19.63 -15.13
C ARG A 15 30.70 19.18 -13.89
N SER A 16 29.66 18.37 -14.09
CA SER A 16 28.74 17.90 -13.04
C SER A 16 28.46 16.42 -13.19
N ASN A 17 28.43 15.71 -12.08
CA ASN A 17 28.00 14.31 -12.04
C ASN A 17 26.47 14.17 -12.13
N SER A 18 25.71 15.24 -11.90
CA SER A 18 24.25 15.28 -12.02
C SER A 18 23.85 15.99 -13.30
N VAL A 19 23.11 15.30 -14.15
CA VAL A 19 22.54 15.85 -15.38
C VAL A 19 21.08 15.45 -15.49
N ASN A 20 20.27 16.34 -16.06
CA ASN A 20 18.90 16.09 -16.44
C ASN A 20 18.77 16.38 -17.93
N LEU A 21 18.42 15.35 -18.70
CA LEU A 21 18.35 15.42 -20.16
C LEU A 21 16.93 15.10 -20.62
N TRP A 22 16.40 15.95 -21.48
CA TRP A 22 15.12 15.75 -22.12
C TRP A 22 15.33 15.51 -23.61
N PHE A 23 14.63 14.51 -24.14
CA PHE A 23 14.75 14.11 -25.53
C PHE A 23 13.40 14.21 -26.22
N GLY A 24 13.40 14.61 -27.48
CA GLY A 24 12.19 14.59 -28.29
C GLY A 24 11.70 13.15 -28.54
N PRO A 25 10.40 12.98 -28.85
CA PRO A 25 9.78 11.67 -28.95
C PRO A 25 10.47 10.69 -29.93
N ASP A 26 11.10 11.17 -30.97
CA ASP A 26 11.73 10.33 -31.99
C ASP A 26 13.26 10.20 -31.86
N THR A 27 13.85 10.67 -30.74
CA THR A 27 15.31 10.67 -30.56
C THR A 27 15.86 9.24 -30.42
N TRP A 28 15.17 8.38 -29.64
CA TRP A 28 15.50 6.96 -29.46
C TRP A 28 14.24 6.10 -29.54
N PRO A 29 13.75 5.80 -30.74
CA PRO A 29 12.60 4.93 -30.89
C PRO A 29 12.96 3.51 -30.43
N VAL A 30 12.07 2.90 -29.65
CA VAL A 30 12.18 1.53 -29.16
C VAL A 30 10.94 0.71 -29.55
N LYS A 31 11.11 -0.58 -29.70
CA LYS A 31 10.01 -1.52 -29.95
C LYS A 31 9.82 -2.42 -28.75
N GLN A 32 8.64 -3.01 -28.63
CA GLN A 32 8.38 -4.01 -27.62
C GLN A 32 9.38 -5.16 -27.73
N GLY A 33 10.05 -5.50 -26.63
CA GLY A 33 11.10 -6.51 -26.57
C GLY A 33 12.53 -5.99 -26.67
N ASP A 34 12.73 -4.73 -27.04
CA ASP A 34 14.07 -4.14 -27.07
C ASP A 34 14.64 -4.02 -25.65
N VAL A 35 15.93 -4.31 -25.51
CA VAL A 35 16.66 -4.05 -24.25
C VAL A 35 16.95 -2.56 -24.17
N VAL A 36 16.32 -1.88 -23.22
CA VAL A 36 16.48 -0.43 -23.03
C VAL A 36 17.49 -0.07 -21.94
N ALA A 37 17.70 -0.95 -20.96
CA ALA A 37 18.66 -0.78 -19.88
C ALA A 37 18.89 -2.10 -19.16
N TYR A 38 19.91 -2.12 -18.30
CA TYR A 38 20.15 -3.17 -17.32
C TYR A 38 19.79 -2.64 -15.93
N SER A 39 19.17 -3.46 -15.08
CA SER A 39 18.85 -3.07 -13.71
C SER A 39 20.15 -2.88 -12.90
N GLY A 40 20.20 -1.79 -12.15
CA GLY A 40 21.32 -1.44 -11.27
C GLY A 40 20.92 -1.49 -9.81
N ASP A 41 21.91 -1.27 -8.94
CA ASP A 41 21.79 -1.22 -7.48
C ASP A 41 22.36 0.09 -6.94
N SER A 42 22.13 1.20 -7.62
CA SER A 42 22.56 2.53 -7.18
C SER A 42 21.48 3.22 -6.35
N GLY A 43 21.90 3.95 -5.31
CA GLY A 43 20.99 4.63 -4.40
C GLY A 43 20.61 3.79 -3.17
N SER A 44 19.48 4.09 -2.55
CA SER A 44 18.95 3.35 -1.40
C SER A 44 18.17 2.13 -1.88
N SER A 45 18.85 1.02 -2.07
CA SER A 45 18.30 -0.21 -2.63
C SER A 45 18.84 -1.43 -1.89
N GLY A 46 18.03 -2.48 -1.80
CA GLY A 46 18.42 -3.79 -1.24
C GLY A 46 18.92 -4.79 -2.29
N GLY A 47 19.09 -4.38 -3.54
CA GLY A 47 19.54 -5.18 -4.67
C GLY A 47 19.01 -4.67 -6.02
N PRO A 48 19.55 -5.17 -7.14
CA PRO A 48 19.14 -4.75 -8.47
C PRO A 48 17.63 -4.94 -8.69
N HIS A 49 16.93 -3.87 -9.06
CA HIS A 49 15.50 -3.90 -9.34
C HIS A 49 15.12 -2.84 -10.37
N LEU A 50 13.93 -3.00 -10.95
CA LEU A 50 13.28 -2.00 -11.78
C LEU A 50 12.21 -1.28 -10.96
N HIS A 51 12.36 0.03 -10.79
CA HIS A 51 11.28 0.89 -10.34
C HIS A 51 10.40 1.25 -11.54
N TYR A 52 9.11 0.94 -11.48
CA TYR A 52 8.15 1.16 -12.55
C TYR A 52 6.90 1.86 -12.01
N GLU A 53 6.57 2.99 -12.62
CA GLU A 53 5.39 3.78 -12.27
C GLU A 53 4.65 4.23 -13.53
N ILE A 54 3.33 4.39 -13.40
CA ILE A 54 2.47 5.02 -14.40
C ILE A 54 1.94 6.29 -13.79
N ARG A 55 2.15 7.39 -14.49
CA ARG A 55 1.73 8.72 -14.04
C ARG A 55 0.91 9.43 -15.11
N ASP A 56 -0.05 10.17 -14.66
CA ASP A 56 -0.65 11.21 -15.47
C ASP A 56 0.36 12.32 -15.76
N THR A 57 0.45 12.78 -16.99
CA THR A 57 1.48 13.74 -17.42
C THR A 57 1.25 15.15 -16.88
N GLU A 58 0.01 15.54 -16.61
CA GLU A 58 -0.34 16.87 -16.14
C GLU A 58 -0.38 16.93 -14.62
N THR A 59 -1.08 15.99 -13.97
CA THR A 59 -1.30 15.99 -12.53
C THR A 59 -0.22 15.24 -11.74
N GLN A 60 0.66 14.49 -12.42
CA GLN A 60 1.65 13.59 -11.82
C GLN A 60 1.05 12.54 -10.87
N ARG A 61 -0.26 12.27 -11.01
CA ARG A 61 -0.96 11.22 -10.27
C ARG A 61 -0.44 9.85 -10.68
N LEU A 62 -0.07 9.06 -9.70
CA LEU A 62 0.34 7.67 -9.88
C LEU A 62 -0.89 6.77 -9.92
N TYR A 63 -0.87 5.79 -10.79
CA TYR A 63 -1.93 4.78 -10.93
C TYR A 63 -1.40 3.39 -10.63
N ASN A 64 -2.26 2.53 -10.13
CA ASN A 64 -1.93 1.14 -9.91
C ASN A 64 -1.83 0.40 -11.27
N PRO A 65 -0.63 -0.02 -11.72
CA PRO A 65 -0.44 -0.58 -13.06
C PRO A 65 -1.17 -1.92 -13.27
N VAL A 66 -1.42 -2.67 -12.21
CA VAL A 66 -2.18 -3.92 -12.26
C VAL A 66 -3.66 -3.62 -12.45
N ARG A 67 -4.18 -2.62 -11.72
CA ARG A 67 -5.56 -2.19 -11.81
C ARG A 67 -5.91 -1.62 -13.18
N GLU A 68 -4.98 -0.86 -13.76
CA GLU A 68 -5.11 -0.31 -15.12
C GLU A 68 -4.92 -1.38 -16.22
N GLY A 69 -4.60 -2.62 -15.84
CA GLY A 69 -4.42 -3.74 -16.77
C GLY A 69 -3.16 -3.66 -17.62
N ILE A 70 -2.22 -2.78 -17.27
CA ILE A 70 -0.96 -2.60 -18.01
C ILE A 70 0.03 -3.70 -17.65
N ILE A 71 0.09 -4.06 -16.36
CA ILE A 71 0.83 -5.23 -15.89
C ILE A 71 -0.19 -6.29 -15.47
N ARG A 72 -0.01 -7.51 -15.97
CA ARG A 72 -0.87 -8.65 -15.64
C ARG A 72 -0.03 -9.78 -15.07
N PRO A 73 0.37 -9.68 -13.80
CA PRO A 73 1.10 -10.75 -13.15
C PRO A 73 0.22 -11.97 -12.97
N ARG A 74 0.82 -13.15 -12.99
CA ARG A 74 0.13 -14.36 -12.54
C ARG A 74 -0.10 -14.25 -11.04
N ASP A 75 -1.36 -14.34 -10.62
CA ASP A 75 -1.77 -14.22 -9.24
C ASP A 75 -2.95 -15.15 -8.97
N GLU A 76 -2.65 -16.30 -8.38
CA GLU A 76 -3.62 -17.37 -8.08
C GLU A 76 -3.82 -17.53 -6.58
N TYR A 77 -3.11 -16.76 -5.77
CA TYR A 77 -3.18 -16.87 -4.32
C TYR A 77 -4.07 -15.76 -3.73
N PRO A 78 -5.15 -16.11 -3.02
CA PRO A 78 -5.92 -15.10 -2.33
C PRO A 78 -5.11 -14.52 -1.15
N PRO A 79 -5.32 -13.24 -0.83
CA PRO A 79 -4.76 -12.63 0.37
C PRO A 79 -5.06 -13.44 1.63
N ARG A 80 -4.18 -13.38 2.60
CA ARG A 80 -4.31 -14.08 3.88
C ARG A 80 -4.54 -13.07 4.99
N ILE A 81 -5.56 -13.33 5.81
CA ILE A 81 -5.72 -12.68 7.11
C ILE A 81 -4.87 -13.48 8.10
N VAL A 82 -3.93 -12.83 8.75
CA VAL A 82 -3.01 -13.42 9.72
C VAL A 82 -3.59 -13.29 11.14
N ARG A 83 -4.14 -12.10 11.43
CA ARG A 83 -4.67 -11.77 12.75
C ARG A 83 -5.64 -10.59 12.66
N LEU A 84 -6.56 -10.51 13.58
CA LEU A 84 -7.37 -9.33 13.81
C LEU A 84 -6.97 -8.69 15.13
N HIS A 85 -6.95 -7.36 15.20
CA HIS A 85 -6.69 -6.63 16.43
C HIS A 85 -7.80 -5.61 16.65
N TYR A 86 -8.10 -5.33 17.91
CA TYR A 86 -8.98 -4.23 18.32
C TYR A 86 -8.14 -3.18 19.06
N VAL A 87 -8.37 -1.92 18.75
CA VAL A 87 -7.73 -0.76 19.38
C VAL A 87 -8.83 0.14 19.91
N GLU A 88 -8.92 0.25 21.23
CA GLU A 88 -9.80 1.22 21.87
C GLU A 88 -9.22 2.62 21.78
N VAL A 89 -10.08 3.60 21.53
CA VAL A 89 -9.73 5.02 21.51
C VAL A 89 -10.47 5.72 22.64
N ASP A 90 -9.73 6.18 23.63
CA ASP A 90 -10.23 7.01 24.71
C ASP A 90 -9.82 8.47 24.51
N THR A 91 -10.32 9.36 25.32
CA THR A 91 -9.98 10.78 25.34
C THR A 91 -9.56 11.19 26.74
N VAL A 92 -8.28 11.48 26.89
CA VAL A 92 -7.73 11.99 28.16
C VAL A 92 -7.42 13.48 28.00
N GLN A 93 -8.06 14.31 28.77
CA GLN A 93 -7.90 15.78 28.71
C GLN A 93 -8.07 16.36 27.29
N GLY A 94 -9.03 15.82 26.53
CA GLY A 94 -9.29 16.25 25.13
C GLY A 94 -8.34 15.65 24.07
N VAL A 95 -7.37 14.85 24.47
CA VAL A 95 -6.42 14.21 23.55
C VAL A 95 -6.81 12.75 23.34
N PRO A 96 -6.95 12.28 22.08
CA PRO A 96 -7.19 10.88 21.80
C PRO A 96 -6.01 9.99 22.25
N VAL A 97 -6.28 9.03 23.10
CA VAL A 97 -5.33 8.00 23.56
C VAL A 97 -5.77 6.64 23.05
N ARG A 98 -4.85 5.88 22.51
CA ARG A 98 -5.11 4.54 22.00
C ARG A 98 -4.64 3.51 23.02
N SER A 99 -5.45 2.46 23.22
CA SER A 99 -5.05 1.30 24.02
C SER A 99 -3.94 0.49 23.33
N VAL A 100 -3.30 -0.38 24.10
CA VAL A 100 -2.51 -1.47 23.50
C VAL A 100 -3.49 -2.34 22.70
N PRO A 101 -3.12 -2.74 21.45
CA PRO A 101 -4.00 -3.55 20.63
C PRO A 101 -4.30 -4.90 21.27
N GLU A 102 -5.58 -5.25 21.39
CA GLU A 102 -6.01 -6.60 21.75
C GLU A 102 -6.01 -7.47 20.50
N SER A 103 -5.42 -8.66 20.57
CA SER A 103 -5.12 -9.49 19.41
C SER A 103 -5.93 -10.77 19.40
N TYR A 104 -6.57 -11.06 18.28
CA TYR A 104 -7.41 -12.23 18.06
C TYR A 104 -6.81 -13.10 16.95
N ALA A 105 -6.52 -14.35 17.27
CA ALA A 105 -6.04 -15.32 16.32
C ALA A 105 -7.15 -15.70 15.33
N VAL A 106 -6.75 -15.99 14.09
CA VAL A 106 -7.67 -16.45 13.04
C VAL A 106 -7.26 -17.83 12.55
N VAL A 107 -8.24 -18.62 12.16
CA VAL A 107 -8.06 -19.92 11.51
C VAL A 107 -8.66 -19.88 10.12
N ARG A 108 -7.97 -20.49 9.17
CA ARG A 108 -8.49 -20.64 7.81
C ARG A 108 -9.57 -21.73 7.79
N THR A 109 -10.79 -21.38 7.41
CA THR A 109 -11.94 -22.29 7.32
C THR A 109 -12.15 -22.85 5.92
N ALA A 110 -11.78 -22.09 4.89
CA ALA A 110 -11.80 -22.51 3.49
C ALA A 110 -10.79 -21.68 2.66
N ALA A 111 -10.70 -21.92 1.35
CA ALA A 111 -9.87 -21.10 0.47
C ALA A 111 -10.31 -19.62 0.56
N GLY A 112 -9.41 -18.74 0.99
CA GLY A 112 -9.66 -17.30 1.16
C GLY A 112 -10.67 -16.95 2.27
N ARG A 113 -11.04 -17.90 3.16
CA ARG A 113 -11.97 -17.67 4.27
C ARG A 113 -11.32 -17.93 5.61
N TYR A 114 -11.61 -17.06 6.57
CA TYR A 114 -11.05 -17.10 7.92
C TYR A 114 -12.15 -16.86 8.96
N ALA A 115 -11.98 -17.39 10.14
CA ALA A 115 -12.79 -17.11 11.30
C ALA A 115 -11.88 -16.83 12.51
N LEU A 116 -12.38 -16.14 13.51
CA LEU A 116 -11.70 -16.02 14.77
C LEU A 116 -11.69 -17.38 15.50
N THR A 117 -10.60 -17.65 16.23
CA THR A 117 -10.52 -18.80 17.13
C THR A 117 -11.05 -18.48 18.52
N HIS A 118 -11.46 -17.23 18.74
CA HIS A 118 -12.01 -16.75 19.98
C HIS A 118 -13.42 -17.33 20.23
N ASP A 119 -13.64 -17.85 21.39
CA ASP A 119 -14.96 -18.35 21.81
C ASP A 119 -15.82 -17.20 22.35
N GLY A 120 -16.97 -16.99 21.72
CA GLY A 120 -17.92 -15.92 22.09
C GLY A 120 -17.66 -14.58 21.39
N PRO A 121 -18.39 -13.53 21.75
CA PRO A 121 -18.27 -12.22 21.13
C PRO A 121 -16.96 -11.53 21.52
N VAL A 122 -16.38 -10.80 20.56
CA VAL A 122 -15.24 -9.90 20.82
C VAL A 122 -15.75 -8.69 21.62
N GLY A 123 -15.14 -8.43 22.78
CA GLY A 123 -15.44 -7.25 23.58
C GLY A 123 -14.97 -5.99 22.83
N VAL A 124 -15.84 -5.02 22.68
CA VAL A 124 -15.49 -3.70 22.12
C VAL A 124 -15.77 -2.62 23.16
N GLY A 125 -14.84 -1.69 23.34
CA GLY A 125 -15.02 -0.53 24.19
C GLY A 125 -15.95 0.51 23.58
N ARG A 126 -16.15 1.61 24.29
CA ARG A 126 -17.08 2.69 23.87
C ARG A 126 -16.77 3.29 22.51
N ARG A 127 -15.51 3.30 22.13
CA ARG A 127 -15.04 3.79 20.82
C ARG A 127 -13.75 3.08 20.44
N GLY A 128 -13.66 2.62 19.21
CA GLY A 128 -12.44 1.96 18.73
C GLY A 128 -12.50 1.60 17.27
N TYR A 129 -11.50 0.85 16.83
CA TYR A 129 -11.43 0.33 15.48
C TYR A 129 -10.68 -1.00 15.43
N PHE A 130 -10.96 -1.77 14.41
CA PHE A 130 -10.20 -2.98 14.13
C PHE A 130 -8.98 -2.69 13.25
N VAL A 131 -7.97 -3.56 13.35
CA VAL A 131 -6.81 -3.61 12.47
C VAL A 131 -6.71 -5.03 11.94
N ALA A 132 -6.66 -5.16 10.62
CA ALA A 132 -6.42 -6.44 9.97
C ALA A 132 -4.93 -6.60 9.66
N GLU A 133 -4.29 -7.59 10.26
CA GLU A 133 -2.96 -8.02 9.88
C GLU A 133 -3.09 -8.97 8.70
N VAL A 134 -2.52 -8.58 7.56
CA VAL A 134 -2.71 -9.26 6.29
C VAL A 134 -1.38 -9.47 5.57
N THR A 135 -1.35 -10.44 4.68
CA THR A 135 -0.23 -10.67 3.76
C THR A 135 -0.78 -11.20 2.43
N ASP A 136 -0.19 -10.77 1.36
CA ASP A 136 -0.51 -11.26 0.02
C ASP A 136 0.74 -11.83 -0.64
N ARG A 137 0.56 -12.78 -1.55
CA ARG A 137 1.64 -13.42 -2.31
C ARG A 137 1.21 -13.62 -3.74
N ARG A 138 2.17 -13.63 -4.62
CA ARG A 138 1.97 -13.96 -6.03
C ARG A 138 2.73 -15.21 -6.41
N ASN A 139 2.35 -15.79 -7.55
CA ASN A 139 3.09 -16.88 -8.15
C ASN A 139 4.52 -16.45 -8.51
N ASP A 140 5.44 -17.37 -8.37
CA ASP A 140 6.83 -17.27 -8.83
C ASP A 140 7.67 -16.15 -8.20
N VAL A 141 7.21 -15.57 -7.06
CA VAL A 141 7.96 -14.59 -6.28
C VAL A 141 8.02 -14.98 -4.80
N TRP A 142 9.13 -14.66 -4.14
CA TRP A 142 9.37 -15.03 -2.74
C TRP A 142 8.87 -13.99 -1.74
N ASN A 143 8.77 -12.73 -2.15
CA ASN A 143 8.33 -11.62 -1.30
C ASN A 143 6.81 -11.59 -1.11
N SER A 144 6.37 -10.95 -0.05
CA SER A 144 4.97 -10.62 0.21
C SER A 144 4.65 -9.20 -0.26
N PHE A 145 3.37 -9.00 -0.54
CA PHE A 145 2.81 -7.73 -0.97
C PHE A 145 1.75 -7.24 0.01
N GLY A 146 1.44 -5.96 -0.07
CA GLY A 146 0.25 -5.40 0.52
C GLY A 146 -1.02 -5.73 -0.28
N VAL A 147 -2.17 -5.58 0.35
CA VAL A 147 -3.45 -5.76 -0.32
C VAL A 147 -3.92 -4.46 -0.95
N TRP A 148 -4.50 -4.58 -2.13
CA TRP A 148 -5.02 -3.41 -2.86
C TRP A 148 -6.28 -2.81 -2.24
N ARG A 149 -7.17 -3.68 -1.69
CA ARG A 149 -8.47 -3.28 -1.17
C ARG A 149 -8.83 -4.08 0.07
N VAL A 150 -9.41 -3.39 1.05
CA VAL A 150 -10.03 -4.00 2.23
C VAL A 150 -11.40 -3.36 2.42
N THR A 151 -12.42 -4.19 2.59
CA THR A 151 -13.77 -3.73 2.96
C THR A 151 -14.18 -4.43 4.25
N ALA A 152 -14.60 -3.65 5.24
CA ALA A 152 -15.21 -4.17 6.46
C ALA A 152 -16.73 -4.02 6.42
N PHE A 153 -17.41 -5.00 6.97
CA PHE A 153 -18.88 -5.04 7.07
C PHE A 153 -19.27 -5.21 8.53
N ALA A 154 -20.31 -4.49 8.94
CA ALA A 154 -21.01 -4.69 10.21
C ALA A 154 -22.44 -5.11 9.87
N ASP A 155 -22.88 -6.26 10.36
CA ASP A 155 -24.21 -6.82 10.09
C ASP A 155 -24.57 -6.91 8.60
N GLY A 156 -23.56 -7.20 7.76
CA GLY A 156 -23.71 -7.28 6.30
C GLY A 156 -23.69 -5.92 5.57
N ILE A 157 -23.59 -4.82 6.29
CA ILE A 157 -23.53 -3.46 5.74
C ILE A 157 -22.07 -3.01 5.68
N PRO A 158 -21.55 -2.50 4.52
CA PRO A 158 -20.21 -1.98 4.45
C PRO A 158 -20.05 -0.75 5.36
N CYS A 159 -19.10 -0.82 6.29
CA CYS A 159 -18.84 0.27 7.24
C CYS A 159 -17.46 0.93 7.02
N PHE A 160 -16.59 0.30 6.26
CA PHE A 160 -15.27 0.83 5.93
C PHE A 160 -14.78 0.24 4.61
N GLU A 161 -14.13 1.06 3.79
CA GLU A 161 -13.34 0.61 2.65
C GLU A 161 -12.04 1.41 2.55
N PHE A 162 -10.95 0.70 2.35
CA PHE A 162 -9.67 1.21 1.90
C PHE A 162 -9.39 0.67 0.50
N ARG A 163 -8.86 1.53 -0.38
CA ARG A 163 -8.51 1.14 -1.74
C ARG A 163 -7.36 1.99 -2.30
N MET A 164 -6.33 1.33 -2.82
CA MET A 164 -5.16 1.98 -3.40
C MET A 164 -5.22 1.92 -4.94
N ASP A 165 -6.06 2.75 -5.54
CA ASP A 165 -6.17 2.87 -7.00
C ASP A 165 -5.15 3.85 -7.57
N SER A 166 -5.04 5.02 -6.94
CA SER A 166 -4.14 6.10 -7.36
C SER A 166 -3.88 7.06 -6.22
N PHE A 167 -2.77 7.77 -6.29
CA PHE A 167 -2.45 8.86 -5.37
C PHE A 167 -1.49 9.87 -6.02
N THR A 168 -1.29 11.00 -5.38
CA THR A 168 -0.30 12.02 -5.76
C THR A 168 0.83 12.05 -4.73
N TYR A 169 2.01 12.51 -5.09
CA TYR A 169 3.19 12.46 -4.20
C TYR A 169 3.04 13.30 -2.93
N ASP A 170 2.28 14.39 -2.97
CA ASP A 170 2.00 15.24 -1.81
C ASP A 170 1.28 14.49 -0.68
N ILE A 171 0.43 13.50 -1.04
CA ILE A 171 -0.28 12.66 -0.07
C ILE A 171 0.37 11.29 0.14
N SER A 172 1.49 10.97 -0.51
CA SER A 172 2.12 9.64 -0.42
C SER A 172 2.47 9.25 1.03
N ARG A 173 2.91 10.21 1.85
CA ARG A 173 3.19 10.00 3.28
C ARG A 173 1.95 9.68 4.10
N CYS A 174 0.77 10.05 3.61
CA CYS A 174 -0.48 9.74 4.30
C CYS A 174 -0.87 8.26 4.19
N SER A 175 -0.18 7.45 3.38
CA SER A 175 -0.31 5.99 3.40
C SER A 175 -0.01 5.41 4.79
N ASP A 176 0.82 6.06 5.60
CA ASP A 176 1.07 5.69 6.98
C ASP A 176 -0.19 5.80 7.87
N ALA A 177 -1.17 6.61 7.48
CA ALA A 177 -2.45 6.68 8.18
C ALA A 177 -3.28 5.39 8.00
N VAL A 178 -3.08 4.66 6.91
CA VAL A 178 -3.71 3.36 6.67
C VAL A 178 -3.08 2.28 7.55
N SER A 179 -1.77 2.33 7.74
CA SER A 179 -1.02 1.32 8.46
C SER A 179 -1.04 1.53 9.97
N CYS A 180 -1.19 0.45 10.72
CA CYS A 180 -0.99 0.44 12.17
C CYS A 180 0.47 0.08 12.47
N TYR A 181 1.36 1.07 12.42
CA TYR A 181 2.80 0.89 12.55
C TYR A 181 3.24 0.06 13.78
N PRO A 182 2.68 0.25 14.99
CA PRO A 182 3.08 -0.56 16.15
C PRO A 182 2.85 -2.07 15.98
N ILE A 183 1.86 -2.46 15.18
CA ILE A 183 1.61 -3.87 14.86
C ILE A 183 2.55 -4.32 13.74
N GLN A 184 2.64 -3.53 12.68
CA GLN A 184 3.42 -3.86 11.48
C GLN A 184 4.90 -4.08 11.77
N ILE A 185 5.53 -3.24 12.60
CA ILE A 185 6.95 -3.37 12.93
C ILE A 185 7.28 -4.66 13.69
N ASN A 186 6.33 -5.18 14.45
CA ASN A 186 6.52 -6.40 15.24
C ASN A 186 6.25 -7.67 14.44
N SER A 187 5.29 -7.63 13.51
CA SER A 187 4.83 -8.82 12.77
C SER A 187 5.49 -9.01 11.41
N ARG A 188 6.01 -7.94 10.80
CA ARG A 188 6.48 -7.87 9.41
C ARG A 188 5.40 -8.12 8.35
N ASN A 189 4.14 -8.19 8.77
CA ASN A 189 2.98 -8.23 7.88
C ASN A 189 2.41 -6.82 7.73
N GLU A 190 1.62 -6.59 6.70
CA GLU A 190 0.86 -5.36 6.60
C GLU A 190 -0.26 -5.34 7.64
N ALA A 191 -0.37 -4.25 8.39
CA ALA A 191 -1.39 -4.07 9.42
C ALA A 191 -2.29 -2.90 9.02
N ILE A 192 -3.43 -3.20 8.39
CA ILE A 192 -4.35 -2.21 7.87
C ILE A 192 -5.35 -1.82 8.95
N ARG A 193 -5.41 -0.54 9.23
CA ARG A 193 -6.38 0.06 10.12
C ARG A 193 -7.73 0.13 9.40
N LEU A 194 -8.75 -0.54 9.96
CA LEU A 194 -10.10 -0.58 9.39
C LEU A 194 -10.93 0.64 9.83
N ALA A 195 -10.27 1.79 9.88
CA ALA A 195 -10.89 3.07 10.17
C ALA A 195 -10.10 4.21 9.51
N GLN A 196 -10.81 5.19 9.00
CA GLN A 196 -10.23 6.44 8.57
C GLN A 196 -10.00 7.35 9.79
N LEU A 197 -8.75 7.67 10.07
CA LEU A 197 -8.41 8.61 11.13
C LEU A 197 -8.67 10.04 10.69
N GLU A 198 -8.88 10.91 11.66
CA GLU A 198 -9.00 12.35 11.44
C GLU A 198 -7.72 12.89 10.75
N GLY A 199 -7.90 13.69 9.70
CA GLY A 199 -6.80 14.21 8.89
C GLY A 199 -6.25 13.25 7.83
N ALA A 200 -6.69 11.99 7.78
CA ALA A 200 -6.33 11.08 6.69
C ALA A 200 -7.04 11.51 5.39
N PRO A 201 -6.33 11.53 4.23
CA PRO A 201 -6.89 11.98 2.98
C PRO A 201 -8.00 11.04 2.50
N ASP A 202 -9.10 11.59 2.02
CA ASP A 202 -10.26 10.84 1.51
C ASP A 202 -9.93 10.00 0.26
N SER A 203 -8.83 10.31 -0.43
CA SER A 203 -8.45 9.63 -1.68
C SER A 203 -8.19 8.13 -1.53
N PHE A 204 -7.84 7.66 -0.33
CA PHE A 204 -7.66 6.22 -0.03
C PHE A 204 -8.93 5.53 0.44
N TYR A 205 -9.96 6.31 0.73
CA TYR A 205 -11.19 5.82 1.34
C TYR A 205 -12.38 6.25 0.49
N PRO A 206 -13.05 5.34 -0.20
CA PRO A 206 -14.36 5.62 -0.78
C PRO A 206 -15.31 6.13 0.30
N THR A 207 -16.17 7.06 -0.01
CA THR A 207 -17.08 7.70 0.95
C THR A 207 -17.94 6.65 1.67
N MET A 208 -17.73 6.50 2.97
CA MET A 208 -18.48 5.62 3.85
C MET A 208 -19.02 6.42 5.05
N ALA A 209 -20.28 6.16 5.43
CA ALA A 209 -20.95 6.91 6.49
C ALA A 209 -20.24 6.81 7.85
N GLU A 210 -19.77 5.63 8.22
CA GLU A 210 -19.25 5.35 9.57
C GLU A 210 -17.72 5.41 9.67
N ARG A 211 -17.00 5.58 8.56
CA ARG A 211 -15.53 5.65 8.51
C ARG A 211 -14.81 4.52 9.30
N GLY A 212 -15.47 3.39 9.53
CA GLY A 212 -14.92 2.22 10.23
C GLY A 212 -14.75 2.35 11.75
N LEU A 213 -15.16 3.47 12.35
CA LEU A 213 -15.12 3.62 13.80
C LEU A 213 -16.33 2.94 14.43
N ILE A 214 -16.04 2.04 15.38
CA ILE A 214 -17.05 1.40 16.22
C ILE A 214 -17.36 2.32 17.40
N ARG A 215 -18.64 2.54 17.65
CA ARG A 215 -19.16 3.29 18.78
C ARG A 215 -20.29 2.47 19.42
N THR A 216 -20.22 2.24 20.71
CA THR A 216 -21.26 1.56 21.50
C THR A 216 -22.00 2.56 22.39
#